data_ede2f5a64f080592c78751d1802fd923
#
_entry.id   ede2f5a64f080592c78751d1802fd923
#
_cell.length_a   1.000
_cell.length_b   1.000
_cell.length_c   1.000
_cell.angle_alpha   90.00
_cell.angle_beta   90.00
_cell.angle_gamma   90.00
#
_symmetry.space_group_name_H-M   'P 1'
#
loop_
_entity.id
_entity.type
_entity.pdbx_description
1 polymer ?
#
loop_
_entity_poly.entity_id
_entity_poly.type
_entity_poly.pdbx_seq_one_letter_code
_entity_poly.pdbx_strand_id
1 'polypeptide(L)'
;MKKLSELTYGIVGLGLMGGSIAKSIRQNILCTSESKGKILASTRNAAALELAKKEHVLDDFYTLDKVDEMLAQCDFVFVCFYPHMTVDFLAAHKNSFKKDSIVTDINGVKAEIFDRITEIESGNFDFIPGHPMAGGEKEGYSASNAAFFKNHNYIIMPLKSNKADDIEQFKRLITEMGFTQIVETDGRVHDHKIAFTSQLCHVIASALVNSAEDAKVTQFGGGSFEDLTRIAMINAPLWTELFLSNKAELLGHIENFEKSLDVLKNLIKSDDAEGTKNYLEEVRVKRIEMARKDMKVEK
;
A
#
# COMPACT_ATOMS: atom_id res chain seq x y z
N MET A 1 -7.22 8.27 24.60
CA MET A 1 -7.41 8.35 23.14
C MET A 1 -8.46 9.42 22.79
N LYS A 2 -8.20 10.29 21.82
CA LYS A 2 -9.19 11.24 21.29
C LYS A 2 -10.22 10.51 20.42
N LYS A 3 -11.43 11.09 20.27
CA LYS A 3 -12.41 10.57 19.30
C LYS A 3 -11.92 10.82 17.89
N LEU A 4 -12.05 9.84 17.00
CA LEU A 4 -11.66 9.98 15.58
C LEU A 4 -12.40 11.15 14.91
N SER A 5 -13.66 11.38 15.25
CA SER A 5 -14.47 12.50 14.73
C SER A 5 -14.04 13.91 15.21
N GLU A 6 -13.04 13.99 16.08
CA GLU A 6 -12.50 15.25 16.62
C GLU A 6 -11.06 15.53 16.17
N LEU A 7 -10.42 14.59 15.44
CA LEU A 7 -9.03 14.71 15.01
C LEU A 7 -8.90 15.60 13.77
N THR A 8 -7.79 16.32 13.69
CA THR A 8 -7.34 16.97 12.46
C THR A 8 -6.42 16.02 11.70
N TYR A 9 -6.82 15.64 10.49
CA TYR A 9 -6.10 14.75 9.60
C TYR A 9 -5.29 15.52 8.56
N GLY A 10 -4.02 15.16 8.38
CA GLY A 10 -3.15 15.72 7.35
C GLY A 10 -2.89 14.69 6.25
N ILE A 11 -3.09 15.08 5.00
CA ILE A 11 -2.81 14.23 3.84
C ILE A 11 -1.69 14.90 3.03
N VAL A 12 -0.51 14.32 3.07
CA VAL A 12 0.64 14.78 2.29
C VAL A 12 0.77 13.95 1.03
N GLY A 13 0.45 14.55 -0.12
CA GLY A 13 0.32 13.85 -1.40
C GLY A 13 -1.13 13.43 -1.69
N LEU A 14 -1.81 14.18 -2.56
CA LEU A 14 -3.22 13.97 -2.90
C LEU A 14 -3.35 13.27 -4.28
N GLY A 15 -2.83 12.05 -4.36
CA GLY A 15 -2.98 11.14 -5.50
C GLY A 15 -4.14 10.17 -5.33
N LEU A 16 -4.07 9.00 -5.97
CA LEU A 16 -5.04 7.91 -5.81
C LEU A 16 -5.19 7.52 -4.33
N MET A 17 -4.10 7.20 -3.67
CA MET A 17 -4.12 6.71 -2.27
C MET A 17 -4.49 7.82 -1.28
N GLY A 18 -3.79 8.95 -1.31
CA GLY A 18 -4.10 10.08 -0.40
C GLY A 18 -5.51 10.62 -0.60
N GLY A 19 -5.99 10.69 -1.85
CA GLY A 19 -7.38 11.06 -2.14
C GLY A 19 -8.39 10.05 -1.61
N SER A 20 -8.11 8.75 -1.72
CA SER A 20 -8.98 7.69 -1.19
C SER A 20 -9.01 7.70 0.34
N ILE A 21 -7.88 7.95 0.99
CA ILE A 21 -7.79 8.13 2.45
C ILE A 21 -8.66 9.32 2.87
N ALA A 22 -8.48 10.49 2.25
CA ALA A 22 -9.26 11.69 2.56
C ALA A 22 -10.76 11.46 2.37
N LYS A 23 -11.17 10.87 1.25
CA LYS A 23 -12.58 10.54 0.95
C LYS A 23 -13.16 9.53 1.95
N SER A 24 -12.39 8.51 2.32
CA SER A 24 -12.81 7.51 3.31
C SER A 24 -13.00 8.15 4.70
N ILE A 25 -12.05 8.96 5.16
CA ILE A 25 -12.18 9.69 6.43
C ILE A 25 -13.39 10.62 6.41
N ARG A 26 -13.60 11.36 5.33
CA ARG A 26 -14.75 12.27 5.20
C ARG A 26 -16.07 11.51 5.27
N GLN A 27 -16.18 10.39 4.54
CA GLN A 27 -17.43 9.65 4.40
C GLN A 27 -17.75 8.79 5.63
N ASN A 28 -16.73 8.18 6.25
CA ASN A 28 -16.97 7.16 7.28
C ASN A 28 -16.76 7.69 8.71
N ILE A 29 -15.98 8.77 8.89
CA ILE A 29 -15.58 9.26 10.22
C ILE A 29 -16.12 10.67 10.48
N LEU A 30 -16.01 11.56 9.49
CA LEU A 30 -16.46 12.96 9.64
C LEU A 30 -17.82 13.22 8.97
N CYS A 31 -18.67 12.20 8.91
CA CYS A 31 -19.95 12.25 8.18
C CYS A 31 -21.12 12.86 8.95
N THR A 32 -20.96 13.19 10.22
CA THR A 32 -22.04 13.74 11.06
C THR A 32 -21.85 15.22 11.33
N SER A 33 -22.94 15.96 11.58
CA SER A 33 -22.91 17.38 11.96
C SER A 33 -22.22 17.64 13.31
N GLU A 34 -22.03 16.62 14.12
CA GLU A 34 -21.35 16.72 15.42
C GLU A 34 -19.82 16.55 15.28
N SER A 35 -19.33 16.10 14.10
CA SER A 35 -17.91 15.93 13.85
C SER A 35 -17.20 17.29 13.84
N LYS A 36 -16.17 17.43 14.69
CA LYS A 36 -15.34 18.63 14.81
C LYS A 36 -13.98 18.48 14.13
N GLY A 37 -13.69 17.28 13.65
CA GLY A 37 -12.46 16.96 12.96
C GLY A 37 -12.35 17.64 11.61
N LYS A 38 -11.12 17.77 11.11
CA LYS A 38 -10.81 18.40 9.82
C LYS A 38 -9.92 17.53 8.98
N ILE A 39 -9.97 17.72 7.66
CA ILE A 39 -9.03 17.14 6.71
C ILE A 39 -8.28 18.27 6.03
N LEU A 40 -6.97 18.30 6.24
CA LEU A 40 -6.03 19.23 5.62
C LEU A 40 -5.19 18.47 4.62
N ALA A 41 -4.84 19.07 3.50
CA ALA A 41 -3.99 18.39 2.51
C ALA A 41 -2.91 19.31 1.95
N SER A 42 -1.79 18.70 1.55
CA SER A 42 -0.74 19.37 0.79
C SER A 42 -0.33 18.51 -0.41
N THR A 43 -0.24 19.11 -1.58
CA THR A 43 0.20 18.46 -2.82
C THR A 43 0.70 19.48 -3.84
N ARG A 44 1.56 19.06 -4.76
CA ARG A 44 2.00 19.86 -5.92
C ARG A 44 0.93 19.97 -7.03
N ASN A 45 -0.07 19.10 -7.00
CA ASN A 45 -1.09 19.03 -8.05
C ASN A 45 -2.27 19.96 -7.71
N ALA A 46 -2.24 21.18 -8.25
CA ALA A 46 -3.30 22.18 -8.05
C ALA A 46 -4.68 21.68 -8.55
N ALA A 47 -4.74 20.92 -9.63
CA ALA A 47 -6.00 20.38 -10.14
C ALA A 47 -6.64 19.38 -9.16
N ALA A 48 -5.82 18.59 -8.46
CA ALA A 48 -6.29 17.70 -7.40
C ALA A 48 -6.88 18.47 -6.22
N LEU A 49 -6.26 19.57 -5.82
CA LEU A 49 -6.77 20.44 -4.74
C LEU A 49 -8.12 21.06 -5.12
N GLU A 50 -8.23 21.64 -6.31
CA GLU A 50 -9.48 22.25 -6.79
C GLU A 50 -10.61 21.21 -6.88
N LEU A 51 -10.32 20.00 -7.35
CA LEU A 51 -11.32 18.93 -7.42
C LEU A 51 -11.76 18.49 -6.02
N ALA A 52 -10.80 18.26 -5.11
CA ALA A 52 -11.10 17.85 -3.73
C ALA A 52 -11.89 18.92 -2.96
N LYS A 53 -11.61 20.20 -3.22
CA LYS A 53 -12.37 21.32 -2.69
C LYS A 53 -13.81 21.35 -3.23
N LYS A 54 -13.98 21.19 -4.54
CA LYS A 54 -15.30 21.11 -5.19
C LYS A 54 -16.14 19.94 -4.65
N GLU A 55 -15.50 18.82 -4.32
CA GLU A 55 -16.14 17.65 -3.73
C GLU A 55 -16.37 17.78 -2.21
N HIS A 56 -15.99 18.89 -1.57
CA HIS A 56 -16.07 19.10 -0.13
C HIS A 56 -15.37 18.03 0.72
N VAL A 57 -14.29 17.45 0.18
CA VAL A 57 -13.48 16.44 0.88
C VAL A 57 -12.54 17.08 1.90
N LEU A 58 -11.96 18.24 1.55
CA LEU A 58 -11.00 18.98 2.38
C LEU A 58 -11.64 20.17 3.08
N ASP A 59 -11.20 20.45 4.30
CA ASP A 59 -11.54 21.68 5.04
C ASP A 59 -10.58 22.81 4.71
N ASP A 60 -9.28 22.48 4.48
CA ASP A 60 -8.27 23.42 4.03
C ASP A 60 -7.15 22.70 3.27
N PHE A 61 -6.31 23.49 2.58
CA PHE A 61 -5.17 22.96 1.84
C PHE A 61 -3.98 23.93 1.89
N TYR A 62 -2.80 23.37 1.76
CA TYR A 62 -1.53 24.07 1.88
C TYR A 62 -0.63 23.77 0.68
N THR A 63 0.07 24.77 0.20
CA THR A 63 1.17 24.58 -0.76
C THR A 63 2.35 23.90 -0.06
N LEU A 64 3.28 23.29 -0.81
CA LEU A 64 4.40 22.57 -0.21
C LEU A 64 5.33 23.47 0.62
N ASP A 65 5.48 24.73 0.25
CA ASP A 65 6.24 25.74 1.02
C ASP A 65 5.59 26.10 2.37
N LYS A 66 4.29 25.79 2.55
CA LYS A 66 3.52 25.99 3.78
C LYS A 66 3.13 24.68 4.47
N VAL A 67 3.72 23.57 4.05
CA VAL A 67 3.36 22.26 4.62
C VAL A 67 3.61 22.20 6.13
N ASP A 68 4.63 22.87 6.64
CA ASP A 68 4.95 22.92 8.08
C ASP A 68 3.81 23.54 8.90
N GLU A 69 3.13 24.57 8.36
CA GLU A 69 1.96 25.18 8.99
C GLU A 69 0.80 24.19 9.09
N MET A 70 0.66 23.30 8.11
CA MET A 70 -0.33 22.22 8.12
C MET A 70 0.04 21.13 9.13
N LEU A 71 1.29 20.66 9.10
CA LEU A 71 1.76 19.58 9.97
C LEU A 71 1.63 19.93 11.45
N ALA A 72 1.89 21.19 11.81
CA ALA A 72 1.75 21.68 13.18
C ALA A 72 0.31 21.64 13.75
N GLN A 73 -0.70 21.46 12.90
CA GLN A 73 -2.10 21.41 13.29
C GLN A 73 -2.67 19.99 13.35
N CYS A 74 -2.03 19.02 12.65
CA CYS A 74 -2.58 17.70 12.44
C CYS A 74 -2.32 16.76 13.62
N ASP A 75 -3.37 16.11 14.10
CA ASP A 75 -3.28 15.04 15.10
C ASP A 75 -2.86 13.70 14.47
N PHE A 76 -3.19 13.50 13.20
CA PHE A 76 -2.86 12.30 12.43
C PHE A 76 -2.43 12.69 11.01
N VAL A 77 -1.29 12.18 10.53
CA VAL A 77 -0.75 12.51 9.21
C VAL A 77 -0.47 11.25 8.39
N PHE A 78 -0.97 11.22 7.16
CA PHE A 78 -0.63 10.22 6.14
C PHE A 78 0.34 10.84 5.14
N VAL A 79 1.54 10.26 5.01
CA VAL A 79 2.53 10.63 3.99
C VAL A 79 2.36 9.70 2.79
N CYS A 80 1.80 10.23 1.70
CA CYS A 80 1.37 9.49 0.52
C CYS A 80 2.29 9.74 -0.68
N PHE A 81 3.59 9.61 -0.47
CA PHE A 81 4.63 9.73 -1.49
C PHE A 81 5.19 8.36 -1.89
N TYR A 82 6.06 8.33 -2.89
CA TYR A 82 6.89 7.18 -3.22
C TYR A 82 7.92 6.95 -2.11
N PRO A 83 8.47 5.73 -1.96
CA PRO A 83 9.32 5.37 -0.82
C PRO A 83 10.45 6.37 -0.54
N HIS A 84 11.26 6.68 -1.55
CA HIS A 84 12.37 7.63 -1.40
C HIS A 84 11.92 9.02 -0.92
N MET A 85 10.91 9.57 -1.57
CA MET A 85 10.36 10.88 -1.20
C MET A 85 9.73 10.89 0.20
N THR A 86 9.18 9.75 0.65
CA THR A 86 8.58 9.62 1.99
C THR A 86 9.62 9.83 3.07
N VAL A 87 10.75 9.14 2.98
CA VAL A 87 11.83 9.23 3.98
C VAL A 87 12.45 10.63 3.99
N ASP A 88 12.73 11.19 2.82
CA ASP A 88 13.27 12.55 2.72
C ASP A 88 12.31 13.60 3.32
N PHE A 89 11.03 13.47 3.04
CA PHE A 89 10.01 14.34 3.60
C PHE A 89 9.95 14.23 5.14
N LEU A 90 9.87 13.03 5.68
CA LEU A 90 9.81 12.80 7.12
C LEU A 90 11.04 13.36 7.83
N ALA A 91 12.25 13.14 7.29
CA ALA A 91 13.49 13.66 7.84
C ALA A 91 13.56 15.20 7.78
N ALA A 92 13.16 15.79 6.66
CA ALA A 92 13.21 17.24 6.47
C ALA A 92 12.23 18.00 7.38
N HIS A 93 11.04 17.43 7.62
CA HIS A 93 9.95 18.09 8.37
C HIS A 93 9.74 17.55 9.79
N LYS A 94 10.65 16.72 10.32
CA LYS A 94 10.50 16.04 11.62
C LYS A 94 10.19 16.94 12.81
N ASN A 95 10.61 18.19 12.76
CA ASN A 95 10.36 19.18 13.82
C ASN A 95 9.05 19.99 13.62
N SER A 96 8.40 19.84 12.48
CA SER A 96 7.20 20.60 12.11
C SER A 96 5.90 19.86 12.47
N PHE A 97 5.98 18.55 12.73
CA PHE A 97 4.81 17.79 13.16
C PHE A 97 4.33 18.26 14.54
N LYS A 98 3.01 18.28 14.71
CA LYS A 98 2.40 18.57 16.01
C LYS A 98 2.90 17.57 17.05
N LYS A 99 3.25 18.08 18.24
CA LYS A 99 3.67 17.23 19.35
C LYS A 99 2.62 16.16 19.65
N ASP A 100 3.08 14.92 19.84
CA ASP A 100 2.24 13.74 20.10
C ASP A 100 1.24 13.42 18.98
N SER A 101 1.49 13.85 17.74
CA SER A 101 0.74 13.40 16.57
C SER A 101 1.16 11.99 16.16
N ILE A 102 0.25 11.28 15.50
CA ILE A 102 0.53 10.00 14.85
C ILE A 102 0.84 10.26 13.38
N VAL A 103 1.94 9.73 12.90
CA VAL A 103 2.35 9.87 11.50
C VAL A 103 2.53 8.48 10.90
N THR A 104 2.04 8.27 9.71
CA THR A 104 2.18 7.01 8.98
C THR A 104 2.51 7.25 7.51
N ASP A 105 3.13 6.27 6.88
CA ASP A 105 3.31 6.19 5.44
C ASP A 105 2.36 5.16 4.81
N ILE A 106 2.39 5.05 3.49
CA ILE A 106 1.59 4.09 2.73
C ILE A 106 2.44 3.21 1.80
N ASN A 107 3.74 3.20 1.97
CA ASN A 107 4.65 2.58 1.02
C ASN A 107 4.51 1.05 0.96
N GLY A 108 4.62 0.52 -0.25
CA GLY A 108 4.55 -0.92 -0.51
C GLY A 108 5.79 -1.70 -0.11
N VAL A 109 6.92 -1.02 0.17
CA VAL A 109 8.19 -1.58 0.64
C VAL A 109 8.70 -0.71 1.78
N LYS A 110 9.35 -1.31 2.77
CA LYS A 110 9.76 -0.65 4.01
C LYS A 110 11.27 -0.57 4.22
N ALA A 111 12.06 -1.27 3.40
CA ALA A 111 13.51 -1.35 3.58
C ALA A 111 14.15 0.04 3.79
N GLU A 112 13.88 0.99 2.91
CA GLU A 112 14.44 2.34 2.98
C GLU A 112 14.00 3.11 4.23
N ILE A 113 12.75 2.93 4.67
CA ILE A 113 12.25 3.54 5.91
C ILE A 113 13.03 2.99 7.11
N PHE A 114 13.21 1.66 7.19
CA PHE A 114 13.91 1.04 8.31
C PHE A 114 15.41 1.31 8.29
N ASP A 115 16.02 1.43 7.12
CA ASP A 115 17.45 1.79 6.99
C ASP A 115 17.73 3.21 7.50
N ARG A 116 16.76 4.11 7.40
CA ARG A 116 16.87 5.52 7.80
C ARG A 116 15.95 5.87 9.00
N ILE A 117 15.48 4.88 9.74
CA ILE A 117 14.48 5.06 10.80
C ILE A 117 14.95 6.03 11.89
N THR A 118 16.24 6.05 12.22
CA THR A 118 16.83 6.95 13.23
C THR A 118 16.75 8.43 12.85
N GLU A 119 16.68 8.75 11.56
CA GLU A 119 16.48 10.12 11.09
C GLU A 119 15.06 10.60 11.36
N ILE A 120 14.10 9.66 11.39
CA ILE A 120 12.65 9.89 11.54
C ILE A 120 12.27 9.89 13.02
N GLU A 121 12.70 8.89 13.80
CA GLU A 121 12.31 8.70 15.22
C GLU A 121 12.73 9.84 16.17
N SER A 122 13.61 10.73 15.73
CA SER A 122 14.02 11.90 16.52
C SER A 122 13.00 13.04 16.56
N GLY A 123 11.83 12.87 15.95
CA GLY A 123 10.76 13.86 15.88
C GLY A 123 9.88 13.91 17.14
N ASN A 124 8.98 14.89 17.18
CA ASN A 124 8.00 15.07 18.26
C ASN A 124 6.71 14.25 18.07
N PHE A 125 6.67 13.33 17.13
CA PHE A 125 5.53 12.55 16.71
C PHE A 125 5.77 11.06 16.91
N ASP A 126 4.72 10.26 16.89
CA ASP A 126 4.80 8.80 16.89
C ASP A 126 4.66 8.28 15.45
N PHE A 127 5.76 7.76 14.88
CA PHE A 127 5.77 7.23 13.52
C PHE A 127 5.45 5.73 13.52
N ILE A 128 4.34 5.37 12.92
CA ILE A 128 3.89 3.96 12.79
C ILE A 128 3.88 3.59 11.31
N PRO A 129 4.88 2.85 10.81
CA PRO A 129 4.90 2.41 9.42
C PRO A 129 3.66 1.62 9.04
N GLY A 130 3.06 1.94 7.89
CA GLY A 130 1.81 1.35 7.42
C GLY A 130 1.81 1.01 5.94
N HIS A 131 1.06 -0.04 5.54
CA HIS A 131 0.89 -0.42 4.15
C HIS A 131 -0.56 -0.84 3.89
N PRO A 132 -1.39 0.00 3.27
CA PRO A 132 -2.70 -0.40 2.78
C PRO A 132 -2.52 -1.37 1.61
N MET A 133 -3.01 -2.61 1.76
CA MET A 133 -2.97 -3.64 0.72
C MET A 133 -4.03 -3.37 -0.36
N ALA A 134 -4.07 -2.14 -0.83
CA ALA A 134 -4.96 -1.65 -1.87
C ALA A 134 -4.15 -0.87 -2.90
N GLY A 135 -4.41 -1.10 -4.16
CA GLY A 135 -3.75 -0.43 -5.27
C GLY A 135 -4.62 -0.46 -6.53
N GLY A 136 -4.25 0.27 -7.54
CA GLY A 136 -4.96 0.29 -8.82
C GLY A 136 -4.07 0.79 -9.93
N GLU A 137 -4.46 0.47 -11.16
CA GLU A 137 -3.75 0.84 -12.39
C GLU A 137 -3.96 2.31 -12.77
N LYS A 138 -5.00 2.95 -12.21
CA LYS A 138 -5.32 4.36 -12.43
C LYS A 138 -4.57 5.25 -11.47
N GLU A 139 -4.24 6.44 -11.90
CA GLU A 139 -3.48 7.41 -11.13
C GLU A 139 -4.26 8.69 -10.86
N GLY A 140 -3.75 9.46 -9.89
CA GLY A 140 -4.26 10.78 -9.56
C GLY A 140 -5.51 10.79 -8.68
N TYR A 141 -5.86 11.99 -8.23
CA TYR A 141 -6.99 12.19 -7.33
C TYR A 141 -8.34 11.83 -7.96
N SER A 142 -8.51 12.06 -9.25
CA SER A 142 -9.77 11.76 -9.98
C SER A 142 -10.13 10.28 -9.97
N ALA A 143 -9.15 9.38 -9.78
CA ALA A 143 -9.38 7.96 -9.65
C ALA A 143 -9.66 7.51 -8.19
N SER A 144 -9.51 8.42 -7.22
CA SER A 144 -9.70 8.10 -5.80
C SER A 144 -11.17 7.84 -5.43
N ASN A 145 -11.39 6.95 -4.46
CA ASN A 145 -12.72 6.53 -4.04
C ASN A 145 -12.73 6.22 -2.54
N ALA A 146 -13.77 6.63 -1.83
CA ALA A 146 -13.94 6.35 -0.40
C ALA A 146 -14.07 4.85 -0.08
N ALA A 147 -14.65 4.06 -0.98
CA ALA A 147 -14.79 2.62 -0.83
C ALA A 147 -13.56 1.83 -1.30
N PHE A 148 -12.47 2.51 -1.66
CA PHE A 148 -11.27 1.89 -2.22
C PHE A 148 -10.63 0.85 -1.30
N PHE A 149 -10.82 1.01 0.00
CA PHE A 149 -10.22 0.14 1.02
C PHE A 149 -11.12 -1.01 1.46
N LYS A 150 -12.36 -1.02 1.00
CA LYS A 150 -13.33 -2.07 1.38
C LYS A 150 -12.85 -3.44 0.91
N ASN A 151 -12.84 -4.41 1.83
CA ASN A 151 -12.37 -5.77 1.62
C ASN A 151 -10.85 -5.91 1.38
N HIS A 152 -10.07 -4.88 1.73
CA HIS A 152 -8.60 -4.95 1.71
C HIS A 152 -8.04 -5.06 3.13
N ASN A 153 -6.83 -5.60 3.23
CA ASN A 153 -6.08 -5.68 4.47
C ASN A 153 -5.23 -4.42 4.65
N TYR A 154 -4.89 -4.11 5.88
CA TYR A 154 -3.88 -3.11 6.21
C TYR A 154 -2.76 -3.77 7.01
N ILE A 155 -1.51 -3.52 6.67
CA ILE A 155 -0.36 -4.02 7.43
C ILE A 155 0.23 -2.85 8.21
N ILE A 156 0.43 -3.03 9.51
CA ILE A 156 1.16 -2.09 10.36
C ILE A 156 2.43 -2.75 10.88
N MET A 157 3.47 -1.95 11.04
CA MET A 157 4.77 -2.43 11.50
C MET A 157 5.21 -1.61 12.72
N PRO A 158 4.60 -1.88 13.90
CA PRO A 158 4.88 -1.12 15.11
C PRO A 158 6.37 -1.15 15.47
N LEU A 159 6.92 0.00 15.77
CA LEU A 159 8.27 0.17 16.30
C LEU A 159 8.26 -0.02 17.82
N LYS A 160 9.39 -0.37 18.40
CA LYS A 160 9.53 -0.51 19.86
C LYS A 160 9.29 0.81 20.61
N SER A 161 9.48 1.92 19.94
CA SER A 161 9.26 3.28 20.45
C SER A 161 7.79 3.70 20.44
N ASN A 162 6.93 3.03 19.67
CA ASN A 162 5.54 3.44 19.53
C ASN A 162 4.75 3.26 20.84
N LYS A 163 3.88 4.23 21.10
CA LYS A 163 2.95 4.18 22.22
C LYS A 163 1.81 3.21 21.93
N ALA A 164 1.49 2.33 22.88
CA ALA A 164 0.40 1.36 22.71
C ALA A 164 -0.95 2.03 22.39
N ASP A 165 -1.25 3.16 23.02
CA ASP A 165 -2.46 3.94 22.78
C ASP A 165 -2.53 4.48 21.35
N ASP A 166 -1.40 4.87 20.77
CA ASP A 166 -1.32 5.42 19.40
C ASP A 166 -1.49 4.30 18.37
N ILE A 167 -0.93 3.10 18.62
CA ILE A 167 -1.16 1.91 17.81
C ILE A 167 -2.65 1.55 17.80
N GLU A 168 -3.29 1.50 18.96
CA GLU A 168 -4.73 1.18 19.06
C GLU A 168 -5.61 2.26 18.41
N GLN A 169 -5.24 3.55 18.53
CA GLN A 169 -5.95 4.61 17.83
C GLN A 169 -5.82 4.49 16.31
N PHE A 170 -4.64 4.10 15.82
CA PHE A 170 -4.42 3.86 14.41
C PHE A 170 -5.23 2.65 13.90
N LYS A 171 -5.25 1.52 14.62
CA LYS A 171 -6.07 0.36 14.27
C LYS A 171 -7.55 0.70 14.17
N ARG A 172 -8.08 1.49 15.10
CA ARG A 172 -9.46 1.97 15.03
C ARG A 172 -9.70 2.82 13.79
N LEU A 173 -8.80 3.73 13.46
CA LEU A 173 -8.88 4.56 12.26
C LEU A 173 -8.93 3.69 11.00
N ILE A 174 -8.03 2.71 10.86
CA ILE A 174 -7.99 1.77 9.74
C ILE A 174 -9.32 1.01 9.61
N THR A 175 -9.85 0.52 10.72
CA THR A 175 -11.13 -0.20 10.73
C THR A 175 -12.29 0.69 10.25
N GLU A 176 -12.39 1.91 10.77
CA GLU A 176 -13.42 2.87 10.36
C GLU A 176 -13.25 3.31 8.88
N MET A 177 -12.04 3.30 8.35
CA MET A 177 -11.79 3.54 6.93
C MET A 177 -12.29 2.40 6.02
N GLY A 178 -12.67 1.25 6.58
CA GLY A 178 -13.29 0.13 5.86
C GLY A 178 -12.35 -1.03 5.54
N PHE A 179 -11.14 -1.06 6.07
CA PHE A 179 -10.27 -2.23 5.96
C PHE A 179 -10.84 -3.40 6.78
N THR A 180 -10.73 -4.62 6.24
CA THR A 180 -11.33 -5.82 6.86
C THR A 180 -10.41 -6.52 7.83
N GLN A 181 -9.10 -6.43 7.63
CA GLN A 181 -8.11 -7.09 8.46
C GLN A 181 -6.91 -6.19 8.68
N ILE A 182 -6.40 -6.18 9.92
CA ILE A 182 -5.14 -5.54 10.27
C ILE A 182 -4.12 -6.64 10.59
N VAL A 183 -2.98 -6.59 9.91
CA VAL A 183 -1.85 -7.51 10.15
C VAL A 183 -0.74 -6.73 10.81
N GLU A 184 -0.27 -7.18 11.97
CA GLU A 184 0.91 -6.64 12.63
C GLU A 184 2.11 -7.53 12.33
N THR A 185 3.22 -6.91 11.92
CA THR A 185 4.46 -7.61 11.59
C THR A 185 5.66 -6.69 11.75
N ASP A 186 6.87 -7.20 11.59
CA ASP A 186 8.06 -6.37 11.41
C ASP A 186 8.36 -6.09 9.94
N GLY A 187 9.18 -5.07 9.68
CA GLY A 187 9.47 -4.62 8.32
C GLY A 187 10.17 -5.65 7.44
N ARG A 188 11.02 -6.50 8.00
CA ARG A 188 11.74 -7.54 7.22
C ARG A 188 10.79 -8.65 6.79
N VAL A 189 9.96 -9.12 7.72
CA VAL A 189 8.92 -10.11 7.39
C VAL A 189 7.94 -9.53 6.39
N HIS A 190 7.56 -8.25 6.54
CA HIS A 190 6.73 -7.54 5.57
C HIS A 190 7.34 -7.60 4.17
N ASP A 191 8.55 -7.08 3.99
CA ASP A 191 9.18 -6.95 2.67
C ASP A 191 9.44 -8.31 2.02
N HIS A 192 9.84 -9.33 2.82
CA HIS A 192 9.94 -10.71 2.35
C HIS A 192 8.61 -11.24 1.81
N LYS A 193 7.49 -11.02 2.53
CA LYS A 193 6.16 -11.49 2.07
C LYS A 193 5.65 -10.69 0.87
N ILE A 194 5.86 -9.39 0.85
CA ILE A 194 5.47 -8.52 -0.27
C ILE A 194 6.26 -8.85 -1.54
N ALA A 195 7.54 -9.22 -1.41
CA ALA A 195 8.33 -9.69 -2.54
C ALA A 195 7.67 -10.87 -3.25
N PHE A 196 7.08 -11.81 -2.51
CA PHE A 196 6.38 -12.96 -3.08
C PHE A 196 4.95 -12.61 -3.52
N THR A 197 4.14 -12.04 -2.63
CA THR A 197 2.69 -11.90 -2.85
C THR A 197 2.30 -10.76 -3.78
N SER A 198 3.20 -9.81 -4.03
CA SER A 198 2.98 -8.65 -4.87
C SER A 198 4.05 -8.49 -5.94
N GLN A 199 5.32 -8.28 -5.57
CA GLN A 199 6.36 -7.92 -6.53
C GLN A 199 6.63 -9.03 -7.55
N LEU A 200 6.77 -10.29 -7.12
CA LEU A 200 6.95 -11.42 -8.03
C LEU A 200 5.77 -11.57 -9.00
N CYS A 201 4.54 -11.32 -8.55
CA CYS A 201 3.36 -11.35 -9.42
C CYS A 201 3.48 -10.33 -10.56
N HIS A 202 3.95 -9.11 -10.25
CA HIS A 202 4.15 -8.09 -11.28
C HIS A 202 5.35 -8.40 -12.20
N VAL A 203 6.40 -9.03 -11.69
CA VAL A 203 7.52 -9.52 -12.51
C VAL A 203 7.02 -10.59 -13.50
N ILE A 204 6.25 -11.56 -13.02
CA ILE A 204 5.68 -12.63 -13.87
C ILE A 204 4.75 -12.06 -14.93
N ALA A 205 3.83 -11.16 -14.56
CA ALA A 205 2.92 -10.52 -15.49
C ALA A 205 3.67 -9.72 -16.57
N SER A 206 4.67 -8.94 -16.17
CA SER A 206 5.49 -8.14 -17.09
C SER A 206 6.32 -9.03 -18.02
N ALA A 207 6.94 -10.10 -17.50
CA ALA A 207 7.70 -11.04 -18.30
C ALA A 207 6.82 -11.83 -19.28
N LEU A 208 5.62 -12.23 -18.83
CA LEU A 208 4.63 -12.89 -19.69
C LEU A 208 4.21 -12.02 -20.85
N VAL A 209 3.84 -10.77 -20.60
CA VAL A 209 3.46 -9.82 -21.66
C VAL A 209 4.63 -9.54 -22.59
N ASN A 210 5.84 -9.36 -22.07
CA ASN A 210 7.04 -9.08 -22.86
C ASN A 210 7.47 -10.29 -23.71
N SER A 211 7.05 -11.53 -23.39
CA SER A 211 7.33 -12.72 -24.17
C SER A 211 6.35 -12.97 -25.32
N ALA A 212 5.29 -12.16 -25.42
CA ALA A 212 4.30 -12.30 -26.50
C ALA A 212 4.93 -12.00 -27.88
N GLU A 213 4.58 -12.81 -28.89
CA GLU A 213 5.08 -12.64 -30.27
C GLU A 213 4.60 -11.33 -30.88
N ASP A 214 3.34 -10.98 -30.66
CA ASP A 214 2.75 -9.70 -31.10
C ASP A 214 1.47 -9.38 -30.29
N ALA A 215 0.93 -8.17 -30.49
CA ALA A 215 -0.27 -7.72 -29.79
C ALA A 215 -1.56 -8.48 -30.23
N LYS A 216 -1.56 -9.23 -31.33
CA LYS A 216 -2.75 -9.96 -31.82
C LYS A 216 -2.98 -11.24 -31.00
N VAL A 217 -1.99 -11.67 -30.22
CA VAL A 217 -2.16 -12.81 -29.30
C VAL A 217 -3.36 -12.65 -28.36
N THR A 218 -3.74 -11.42 -28.04
CA THR A 218 -4.90 -11.11 -27.20
C THR A 218 -6.24 -11.54 -27.82
N GLN A 219 -6.33 -11.70 -29.15
CA GLN A 219 -7.54 -12.22 -29.82
C GLN A 219 -7.83 -13.68 -29.46
N PHE A 220 -6.84 -14.40 -28.95
CA PHE A 220 -6.93 -15.78 -28.48
C PHE A 220 -6.96 -15.85 -26.93
N GLY A 221 -6.90 -14.69 -26.27
CA GLY A 221 -6.92 -14.57 -24.81
C GLY A 221 -8.31 -14.86 -24.25
N GLY A 222 -8.32 -15.47 -23.07
CA GLY A 222 -9.52 -15.65 -22.24
C GLY A 222 -9.27 -15.09 -20.83
N GLY A 223 -10.19 -15.35 -19.90
CA GLY A 223 -10.10 -14.84 -18.53
C GLY A 223 -8.75 -15.10 -17.85
N SER A 224 -8.16 -16.28 -18.04
CA SER A 224 -6.86 -16.61 -17.47
C SER A 224 -5.72 -15.69 -17.93
N PHE A 225 -5.74 -15.28 -19.21
CA PHE A 225 -4.76 -14.34 -19.74
C PHE A 225 -4.97 -12.95 -19.13
N GLU A 226 -6.20 -12.46 -19.11
CA GLU A 226 -6.56 -11.16 -18.54
C GLU A 226 -6.22 -11.09 -17.05
N ASP A 227 -6.56 -12.12 -16.27
CA ASP A 227 -6.28 -12.19 -14.84
C ASP A 227 -4.77 -12.12 -14.53
N LEU A 228 -3.93 -12.81 -15.34
CA LEU A 228 -2.49 -12.82 -15.16
C LEU A 228 -1.79 -11.56 -15.66
N THR A 229 -2.32 -10.90 -16.69
CA THR A 229 -1.63 -9.80 -17.39
C THR A 229 -2.15 -8.41 -17.03
N ARG A 230 -3.34 -8.30 -16.43
CA ARG A 230 -3.94 -7.02 -16.02
C ARG A 230 -2.97 -6.14 -15.22
N ILE A 231 -2.25 -6.73 -14.28
CA ILE A 231 -1.29 -6.03 -13.42
C ILE A 231 0.01 -5.64 -14.13
N ALA A 232 0.21 -6.04 -15.40
CA ALA A 232 1.33 -5.55 -16.21
C ALA A 232 1.11 -4.13 -16.75
N MET A 233 -0.09 -3.56 -16.63
CA MET A 233 -0.35 -2.13 -16.86
C MET A 233 0.18 -1.31 -15.67
N ILE A 234 1.49 -1.20 -15.59
CA ILE A 234 2.24 -0.81 -14.40
C ILE A 234 2.67 0.66 -14.47
N ASN A 235 2.61 1.36 -13.33
CA ASN A 235 3.32 2.64 -13.17
C ASN A 235 4.83 2.36 -13.12
N ALA A 236 5.52 2.49 -14.25
CA ALA A 236 6.92 2.10 -14.35
C ALA A 236 7.85 2.84 -13.37
N PRO A 237 7.75 4.17 -13.16
CA PRO A 237 8.57 4.85 -12.15
C PRO A 237 8.41 4.29 -10.74
N LEU A 238 7.18 4.11 -10.28
CA LEU A 238 6.89 3.56 -8.94
C LEU A 238 7.42 2.13 -8.79
N TRP A 239 7.12 1.27 -9.75
CA TRP A 239 7.50 -0.15 -9.65
C TRP A 239 9.01 -0.37 -9.81
N THR A 240 9.70 0.47 -10.57
CA THR A 240 11.17 0.46 -10.59
C THR A 240 11.72 0.71 -9.19
N GLU A 241 11.22 1.74 -8.50
CA GLU A 241 11.64 2.06 -7.14
C GLU A 241 11.33 0.90 -6.17
N LEU A 242 10.10 0.36 -6.22
CA LEU A 242 9.69 -0.76 -5.37
C LEU A 242 10.56 -2.03 -5.59
N PHE A 243 10.86 -2.38 -6.83
CA PHE A 243 11.71 -3.55 -7.14
C PHE A 243 13.14 -3.36 -6.65
N LEU A 244 13.71 -2.18 -6.86
CA LEU A 244 15.09 -1.89 -6.49
C LEU A 244 15.26 -1.75 -4.98
N SER A 245 14.29 -1.15 -4.28
CA SER A 245 14.32 -1.01 -2.82
C SER A 245 14.20 -2.34 -2.08
N ASN A 246 13.59 -3.37 -2.70
CA ASN A 246 13.45 -4.72 -2.12
C ASN A 246 14.21 -5.80 -2.92
N LYS A 247 15.28 -5.38 -3.58
CA LYS A 247 16.01 -6.19 -4.56
C LYS A 247 16.42 -7.57 -4.06
N ALA A 248 16.96 -7.66 -2.85
CA ALA A 248 17.48 -8.93 -2.33
C ALA A 248 16.38 -9.97 -2.14
N GLU A 249 15.27 -9.59 -1.50
CA GLU A 249 14.12 -10.47 -1.28
C GLU A 249 13.45 -10.86 -2.61
N LEU A 250 13.28 -9.89 -3.50
CA LEU A 250 12.66 -10.14 -4.81
C LEU A 250 13.48 -11.11 -5.65
N LEU A 251 14.80 -10.93 -5.75
CA LEU A 251 15.67 -11.84 -6.49
C LEU A 251 15.62 -13.27 -5.94
N GLY A 252 15.63 -13.45 -4.62
CA GLY A 252 15.49 -14.78 -4.01
C GLY A 252 14.17 -15.47 -4.39
N HIS A 253 13.07 -14.72 -4.47
CA HIS A 253 11.79 -15.27 -4.92
C HIS A 253 11.75 -15.55 -6.42
N ILE A 254 12.37 -14.71 -7.25
CA ILE A 254 12.51 -14.96 -8.70
C ILE A 254 13.28 -16.26 -8.94
N GLU A 255 14.44 -16.45 -8.31
CA GLU A 255 15.24 -17.67 -8.44
C GLU A 255 14.46 -18.92 -8.03
N ASN A 256 13.66 -18.84 -6.96
CA ASN A 256 12.83 -19.97 -6.54
C ASN A 256 11.67 -20.23 -7.51
N PHE A 257 11.10 -19.20 -8.09
CA PHE A 257 10.09 -19.32 -9.14
C PHE A 257 10.67 -19.96 -10.41
N GLU A 258 11.86 -19.54 -10.85
CA GLU A 258 12.57 -20.13 -12.00
C GLU A 258 12.82 -21.63 -11.80
N LYS A 259 13.29 -22.03 -10.61
CA LYS A 259 13.46 -23.46 -10.27
C LYS A 259 12.14 -24.25 -10.37
N SER A 260 11.05 -23.67 -9.87
CA SER A 260 9.73 -24.31 -9.93
C SER A 260 9.20 -24.40 -11.37
N LEU A 261 9.44 -23.37 -12.18
CA LEU A 261 9.12 -23.37 -13.61
C LEU A 261 9.93 -24.40 -14.38
N ASP A 262 11.23 -24.54 -14.07
CA ASP A 262 12.11 -25.53 -14.69
C ASP A 262 11.68 -26.98 -14.38
N VAL A 263 11.19 -27.26 -13.17
CA VAL A 263 10.62 -28.57 -12.84
C VAL A 263 9.45 -28.89 -13.77
N LEU A 264 8.47 -28.02 -13.89
CA LEU A 264 7.31 -28.24 -14.75
C LEU A 264 7.69 -28.31 -16.23
N LYS A 265 8.59 -27.44 -16.68
CA LYS A 265 9.13 -27.46 -18.05
C LYS A 265 9.81 -28.83 -18.38
N ASN A 266 10.57 -29.37 -17.46
CA ASN A 266 11.25 -30.67 -17.69
C ASN A 266 10.27 -31.84 -17.72
N LEU A 267 9.25 -31.86 -16.88
CA LEU A 267 8.17 -32.85 -16.94
C LEU A 267 7.45 -32.83 -18.30
N ILE A 268 7.13 -31.62 -18.80
CA ILE A 268 6.51 -31.46 -20.13
C ILE A 268 7.45 -31.91 -21.24
N LYS A 269 8.73 -31.52 -21.16
CA LYS A 269 9.76 -31.87 -22.17
C LYS A 269 10.00 -33.36 -22.29
N SER A 270 9.85 -34.09 -21.18
CA SER A 270 10.04 -35.56 -21.15
C SER A 270 8.76 -36.34 -21.40
N ASP A 271 7.65 -35.69 -21.75
CA ASP A 271 6.33 -36.30 -21.91
C ASP A 271 5.88 -37.12 -20.67
N ASP A 272 6.37 -36.75 -19.48
CA ASP A 272 6.02 -37.39 -18.21
C ASP A 272 4.60 -36.98 -17.76
N ALA A 273 3.60 -37.67 -18.28
CA ALA A 273 2.19 -37.40 -17.98
C ALA A 273 1.86 -37.64 -16.50
N GLU A 274 2.38 -38.68 -15.87
CA GLU A 274 2.09 -38.99 -14.46
C GLU A 274 2.77 -37.98 -13.52
N GLY A 275 4.05 -37.69 -13.77
CA GLY A 275 4.78 -36.65 -13.02
C GLY A 275 4.11 -35.27 -13.15
N THR A 276 3.68 -34.88 -14.36
CA THR A 276 2.96 -33.63 -14.59
C THR A 276 1.65 -33.56 -13.80
N LYS A 277 0.86 -34.63 -13.85
CA LYS A 277 -0.40 -34.73 -13.09
C LYS A 277 -0.18 -34.60 -11.58
N ASN A 278 0.80 -35.32 -11.05
CA ASN A 278 1.12 -35.30 -9.63
C ASN A 278 1.59 -33.90 -9.19
N TYR A 279 2.43 -33.23 -9.96
CA TYR A 279 2.85 -31.85 -9.70
C TYR A 279 1.66 -30.90 -9.63
N LEU A 280 0.75 -30.95 -10.61
CA LEU A 280 -0.43 -30.09 -10.66
C LEU A 280 -1.40 -30.36 -9.50
N GLU A 281 -1.55 -31.62 -9.09
CA GLU A 281 -2.38 -31.96 -7.93
C GLU A 281 -1.78 -31.44 -6.62
N GLU A 282 -0.48 -31.51 -6.42
CA GLU A 282 0.19 -30.89 -5.28
C GLU A 282 -0.02 -29.37 -5.23
N VAL A 283 0.11 -28.69 -6.37
CA VAL A 283 -0.16 -27.25 -6.48
C VAL A 283 -1.61 -26.93 -6.14
N ARG A 284 -2.57 -27.74 -6.63
CA ARG A 284 -3.99 -27.59 -6.32
C ARG A 284 -4.25 -27.70 -4.81
N VAL A 285 -3.65 -28.71 -4.15
CA VAL A 285 -3.79 -28.90 -2.69
C VAL A 285 -3.23 -27.72 -1.92
N LYS A 286 -2.01 -27.26 -2.26
CA LYS A 286 -1.40 -26.07 -1.64
C LYS A 286 -2.29 -24.83 -1.78
N ARG A 287 -2.88 -24.61 -2.96
CA ARG A 287 -3.76 -23.44 -3.18
C ARG A 287 -5.06 -23.51 -2.36
N ILE A 288 -5.63 -24.70 -2.21
CA ILE A 288 -6.81 -24.93 -1.35
C ILE A 288 -6.48 -24.64 0.12
N GLU A 289 -5.31 -25.07 0.60
CA GLU A 289 -4.87 -24.79 1.97
C GLU A 289 -4.66 -23.30 2.23
N MET A 290 -4.12 -22.56 1.28
CA MET A 290 -4.02 -21.10 1.35
C MET A 290 -5.41 -20.46 1.51
N ALA A 291 -6.38 -20.84 0.68
CA ALA A 291 -7.74 -20.29 0.75
C ALA A 291 -8.47 -20.63 2.07
N ARG A 292 -8.25 -21.84 2.63
CA ARG A 292 -8.87 -22.23 3.93
C ARG A 292 -8.38 -21.39 5.12
N LYS A 293 -7.16 -20.88 5.06
CA LYS A 293 -6.63 -19.98 6.10
C LYS A 293 -7.30 -18.61 6.05
N ASP A 294 -7.58 -18.13 4.86
CA ASP A 294 -8.28 -16.85 4.68
C ASP A 294 -9.74 -16.93 5.21
N MET A 295 -10.42 -18.06 5.02
CA MET A 295 -11.81 -18.25 5.49
C MET A 295 -11.94 -18.48 7.02
N LYS A 296 -10.87 -18.79 7.75
CA LYS A 296 -10.90 -18.97 9.21
C LYS A 296 -10.87 -17.67 10.01
N VAL A 297 -10.66 -16.55 9.36
CA VAL A 297 -10.64 -15.22 9.99
C VAL A 297 -12.05 -14.60 10.04
N GLU A 298 -13.04 -15.19 9.36
CA GLU A 298 -14.44 -14.73 9.33
C GLU A 298 -15.34 -15.33 10.45
N LYS A 299 -14.77 -15.69 11.60
CA LYS A 299 -15.59 -16.16 12.74
C LYS A 299 -15.35 -15.33 14.00
#